data_fc53ef799262832e8bee01e8a563667c
#
_entry.id   fc53ef799262832e8bee01e8a563667c
#
_cell.length_a   1.000
_cell.length_b   1.000
_cell.length_c   1.000
_cell.angle_alpha   90.00
_cell.angle_beta   90.00
_cell.angle_gamma   90.00
#
_symmetry.space_group_name_H-M   'P 1'
#
loop_
_entity.id
_entity.type
_entity.pdbx_description
1 polymer ?
#
loop_
_entity_poly.entity_id
_entity_poly.type
_entity_poly.pdbx_seq_one_letter_code
_entity_poly.pdbx_strand_id
1 'polypeptide(L)'
;MLETKEFKFTSTPEKGEVSALLVRPDTATHLLVLGHGASSNMRTPMLGAIAEGLAGHNIATFRYNFPYSEKGGGRNSQATVTETIRSAVQAARGVCPDLPVFAGGHSFSGRMTSTAQSESPI
;
A
#
# COMPACT_ATOMS: atom_id res chain seq x y z
N MET A 1 3.50 -8.62 -20.75
CA MET A 1 2.48 -7.76 -20.13
C MET A 1 2.43 -8.02 -18.65
N LEU A 2 2.39 -6.97 -17.86
CA LEU A 2 2.33 -7.10 -16.41
C LEU A 2 0.92 -7.44 -15.96
N GLU A 3 0.82 -8.39 -15.05
CA GLU A 3 -0.44 -8.75 -14.42
C GLU A 3 -0.61 -7.96 -13.14
N THR A 4 -1.82 -7.47 -12.89
CA THR A 4 -2.20 -6.86 -11.62
C THR A 4 -3.03 -7.87 -10.84
N LYS A 5 -2.55 -8.26 -9.67
CA LYS A 5 -3.26 -9.21 -8.80
C LYS A 5 -3.90 -8.48 -7.64
N GLU A 6 -5.13 -8.80 -7.35
CA GLU A 6 -5.84 -8.21 -6.22
C GLU A 6 -5.74 -9.14 -5.00
N PHE A 7 -5.46 -8.54 -3.86
CA PHE A 7 -5.41 -9.22 -2.57
C PHE A 7 -6.30 -8.49 -1.57
N LYS A 8 -6.66 -9.18 -0.51
CA LYS A 8 -7.31 -8.56 0.63
C LYS A 8 -6.50 -8.82 1.88
N PHE A 9 -6.50 -7.86 2.79
CA PHE A 9 -5.85 -8.02 4.08
C PHE A 9 -6.65 -7.28 5.15
N THR A 10 -6.49 -7.70 6.39
CA THR A 10 -7.18 -7.03 7.51
C THR A 10 -6.44 -5.74 7.86
N SER A 11 -7.11 -4.62 7.68
CA SER A 11 -6.53 -3.30 8.01
C SER A 11 -6.36 -3.15 9.52
N THR A 12 -7.45 -3.31 10.25
CA THR A 12 -7.49 -3.36 11.70
C THR A 12 -8.59 -4.35 12.10
N PRO A 13 -8.57 -4.88 13.34
CA PRO A 13 -9.65 -5.77 13.77
C PRO A 13 -11.03 -5.12 13.70
N GLU A 14 -11.12 -3.81 13.99
CA GLU A 14 -12.39 -3.11 13.98
C GLU A 14 -12.88 -2.79 12.57
N LYS A 15 -11.98 -2.39 11.69
CA LYS A 15 -12.37 -1.90 10.35
C LYS A 15 -12.43 -3.01 9.31
N GLY A 16 -11.77 -4.12 9.56
CA GLY A 16 -11.87 -5.30 8.72
C GLY A 16 -11.00 -5.23 7.46
N GLU A 17 -11.41 -5.99 6.46
CA GLU A 17 -10.61 -6.17 5.25
C GLU A 17 -10.65 -4.97 4.33
N VAL A 18 -9.52 -4.73 3.70
CA VAL A 18 -9.36 -3.76 2.60
C VAL A 18 -8.62 -4.46 1.46
N SER A 19 -8.66 -3.82 0.30
CA SER A 19 -8.07 -4.38 -0.92
C SER A 19 -6.69 -3.83 -1.19
N ALA A 20 -5.90 -4.62 -1.91
CA ALA A 20 -4.58 -4.22 -2.39
C ALA A 20 -4.37 -4.74 -3.82
N LEU A 21 -3.52 -4.06 -4.56
CA LEU A 21 -3.15 -4.42 -5.93
C LEU A 21 -1.65 -4.63 -6.00
N LEU A 22 -1.24 -5.83 -6.41
CA LEU A 22 0.16 -6.16 -6.62
C LEU A 22 0.48 -6.13 -8.10
N VAL A 23 1.50 -5.36 -8.47
CA VAL A 23 2.13 -5.41 -9.78
C VAL A 23 3.57 -5.86 -9.56
N ARG A 24 3.92 -7.05 -10.02
CA ARG A 24 5.26 -7.59 -9.81
C ARG A 24 5.85 -8.02 -11.16
N PRO A 25 6.87 -7.29 -11.67
CA PRO A 25 7.61 -7.78 -12.84
C PRO A 25 8.44 -9.01 -12.46
N ASP A 26 8.68 -9.89 -13.43
CA ASP A 26 9.44 -11.13 -13.20
C ASP A 26 10.84 -10.85 -12.66
N THR A 27 11.41 -9.71 -13.03
CA THR A 27 12.76 -9.31 -12.64
C THR A 27 12.78 -8.43 -11.40
N ALA A 28 11.69 -8.38 -10.62
CA ALA A 28 11.60 -7.51 -9.45
C ALA A 28 12.71 -7.78 -8.45
N THR A 29 13.33 -6.71 -7.97
CA THR A 29 14.40 -6.76 -6.97
C THR A 29 13.98 -6.15 -5.64
N HIS A 30 12.93 -5.34 -5.64
CA HIS A 30 12.43 -4.62 -4.47
C HIS A 30 10.90 -4.50 -4.55
N LEU A 31 10.27 -4.30 -3.41
CA LEU A 31 8.83 -4.08 -3.31
C LEU A 31 8.53 -2.78 -2.59
N LEU A 32 7.73 -1.92 -3.22
CA LEU A 32 7.26 -0.69 -2.60
C LEU A 32 5.80 -0.82 -2.20
N VAL A 33 5.52 -0.65 -0.92
CA VAL A 33 4.15 -0.56 -0.40
C VAL A 33 3.73 0.89 -0.54
N LEU A 34 2.75 1.16 -1.40
CA LEU A 34 2.45 2.49 -1.90
C LEU A 34 1.04 2.93 -1.50
N GLY A 35 0.94 3.94 -0.64
CA GLY A 35 -0.32 4.51 -0.20
C GLY A 35 -0.79 5.66 -1.07
N HIS A 36 -2.09 5.91 -1.04
CA HIS A 36 -2.73 6.96 -1.85
C HIS A 36 -2.92 8.25 -1.06
N GLY A 37 -3.32 9.32 -1.76
CA GLY A 37 -3.60 10.61 -1.13
C GLY A 37 -4.89 10.59 -0.32
N ALA A 38 -5.10 11.62 0.51
CA ALA A 38 -6.16 11.65 1.52
C ALA A 38 -7.57 11.48 0.96
N SER A 39 -7.86 12.05 -0.20
CA SER A 39 -9.21 11.99 -0.79
C SER A 39 -9.22 11.07 -2.01
N SER A 40 -8.43 10.01 -1.99
CA SER A 40 -8.15 9.20 -3.15
C SER A 40 -8.39 7.71 -2.85
N ASN A 41 -7.82 6.84 -3.67
CA ASN A 41 -7.86 5.40 -3.50
C ASN A 41 -6.71 4.77 -4.29
N MET A 42 -6.54 3.45 -4.14
CA MET A 42 -5.42 2.73 -4.77
C MET A 42 -5.52 2.62 -6.30
N ARG A 43 -6.68 2.96 -6.88
CA ARG A 43 -6.91 2.75 -8.32
C ARG A 43 -6.79 4.02 -9.15
N THR A 44 -6.31 5.13 -8.58
CA THR A 44 -6.19 6.37 -9.35
C THR A 44 -5.21 6.21 -10.50
N PRO A 45 -5.44 6.93 -11.62
CA PRO A 45 -4.51 6.87 -12.76
C PRO A 45 -3.07 7.21 -12.38
N MET A 46 -2.87 8.14 -11.46
CA MET A 46 -1.53 8.52 -11.03
C MET A 46 -0.79 7.36 -10.36
N LEU A 47 -1.44 6.67 -9.42
CA LEU A 47 -0.81 5.52 -8.76
C LEU A 47 -0.59 4.37 -9.73
N GLY A 48 -1.51 4.17 -10.67
CA GLY A 48 -1.32 3.17 -11.72
C GLY A 48 -0.12 3.47 -12.58
N ALA A 49 0.06 4.75 -12.95
CA ALA A 49 1.21 5.17 -13.75
C ALA A 49 2.52 4.99 -12.98
N ILE A 50 2.53 5.30 -11.68
CA ILE A 50 3.70 5.09 -10.83
C ILE A 50 4.04 3.60 -10.78
N ALA A 51 3.05 2.74 -10.60
CA ALA A 51 3.26 1.29 -10.55
C ALA A 51 3.86 0.77 -11.86
N GLU A 52 3.35 1.23 -13.01
CA GLU A 52 3.88 0.83 -14.31
C GLU A 52 5.32 1.32 -14.51
N GLY A 53 5.59 2.58 -14.13
CA GLY A 53 6.93 3.15 -14.26
C GLY A 53 7.94 2.40 -13.41
N LEU A 54 7.58 2.09 -12.17
CA LEU A 54 8.45 1.35 -11.27
C LEU A 54 8.68 -0.09 -11.74
N ALA A 55 7.66 -0.72 -12.32
CA ALA A 55 7.81 -2.06 -12.88
C ALA A 55 8.86 -2.07 -13.99
N GLY A 56 8.94 -1.00 -14.79
CA GLY A 56 9.97 -0.85 -15.80
C GLY A 56 11.38 -0.74 -15.23
N HIS A 57 11.51 -0.48 -13.93
CA HIS A 57 12.78 -0.42 -13.20
C HIS A 57 12.94 -1.58 -12.22
N ASN A 58 12.21 -2.67 -12.44
CA ASN A 58 12.31 -3.91 -11.66
C ASN A 58 11.84 -3.75 -10.21
N ILE A 59 10.91 -2.84 -9.98
CA ILE A 59 10.34 -2.61 -8.65
C ILE A 59 8.88 -3.02 -8.68
N ALA A 60 8.52 -3.98 -7.81
CA ALA A 60 7.14 -4.36 -7.60
C ALA A 60 6.43 -3.33 -6.73
N THR A 61 5.12 -3.19 -6.89
CA THR A 61 4.34 -2.29 -6.05
C THR A 61 3.15 -3.02 -5.44
N PHE A 62 2.85 -2.67 -4.20
CA PHE A 62 1.69 -3.16 -3.46
C PHE A 62 0.91 -1.91 -3.05
N ARG A 63 -0.12 -1.58 -3.85
CA ARG A 63 -0.99 -0.43 -3.58
C ARG A 63 -2.17 -0.91 -2.74
N TYR A 64 -2.62 -0.12 -1.80
CA TYR A 64 -3.69 -0.53 -0.89
C TYR A 64 -4.66 0.60 -0.62
N ASN A 65 -5.85 0.24 -0.15
CA ASN A 65 -6.85 1.19 0.33
C ASN A 65 -6.80 1.27 1.85
N PHE A 66 -7.14 2.45 2.36
CA PHE A 66 -7.51 2.60 3.76
C PHE A 66 -8.98 2.20 3.94
N PRO A 67 -9.46 1.93 5.16
CA PRO A 67 -10.86 1.56 5.34
C PRO A 67 -11.84 2.56 4.73
N TYR A 68 -11.59 3.87 4.87
CA TYR A 68 -12.52 4.86 4.30
C TYR A 68 -12.52 4.85 2.77
N SER A 69 -11.41 4.56 2.14
CA SER A 69 -11.35 4.50 0.67
C SER A 69 -11.90 3.18 0.13
N GLU A 70 -11.94 2.15 0.97
CA GLU A 70 -12.53 0.87 0.59
C GLU A 70 -14.06 0.88 0.71
N LYS A 71 -14.56 1.42 1.82
CA LYS A 71 -15.97 1.30 2.21
C LYS A 71 -16.75 2.60 2.10
N GLY A 72 -16.07 3.71 1.84
CA GLY A 72 -16.68 5.03 1.84
C GLY A 72 -16.72 5.63 3.24
N GLY A 73 -17.29 6.82 3.32
CA GLY A 73 -17.39 7.55 4.59
C GLY A 73 -16.26 8.53 4.80
N GLY A 74 -16.17 9.04 6.02
CA GLY A 74 -15.18 10.03 6.39
C GLY A 74 -13.82 9.41 6.68
N ARG A 75 -12.82 10.27 6.84
CA ARG A 75 -11.45 9.83 7.15
C ARG A 75 -11.40 9.04 8.44
N ASN A 76 -10.49 8.09 8.47
CA ASN A 76 -10.20 7.32 9.67
C ASN A 76 -9.31 8.12 10.62
N SER A 77 -9.28 7.71 11.89
CA SER A 77 -8.37 8.29 12.88
C SER A 77 -6.92 8.03 12.48
N GLN A 78 -6.00 8.82 13.03
CA GLN A 78 -4.57 8.60 12.79
C GLN A 78 -4.15 7.19 13.21
N ALA A 79 -4.66 6.70 14.34
CA ALA A 79 -4.34 5.35 14.82
C ALA A 79 -4.78 4.28 13.81
N THR A 80 -5.98 4.41 13.25
CA THR A 80 -6.46 3.48 12.21
C THR A 80 -5.59 3.55 10.96
N VAL A 81 -5.20 4.76 10.56
CA VAL A 81 -4.38 4.95 9.37
C VAL A 81 -3.01 4.30 9.55
N THR A 82 -2.32 4.58 10.67
CA THR A 82 -0.99 4.02 10.90
C THR A 82 -1.03 2.51 11.07
N GLU A 83 -2.06 1.99 11.73
CA GLU A 83 -2.22 0.53 11.85
C GLU A 83 -2.46 -0.13 10.48
N THR A 84 -3.26 0.51 9.62
CA THR A 84 -3.50 0.00 8.26
C THR A 84 -2.20 -0.05 7.47
N ILE A 85 -1.35 0.98 7.60
CA ILE A 85 -0.05 1.00 6.94
C ILE A 85 0.82 -0.17 7.40
N ARG A 86 0.87 -0.45 8.70
CA ARG A 86 1.62 -1.58 9.24
C ARG A 86 1.08 -2.91 8.72
N SER A 87 -0.24 -3.05 8.68
CA SER A 87 -0.89 -4.25 8.17
C SER A 87 -0.59 -4.46 6.69
N ALA A 88 -0.58 -3.37 5.91
CA ALA A 88 -0.24 -3.43 4.48
C ALA A 88 1.19 -3.90 4.28
N VAL A 89 2.14 -3.40 5.06
CA VAL A 89 3.54 -3.83 4.97
C VAL A 89 3.68 -5.31 5.30
N GLN A 90 3.00 -5.78 6.34
CA GLN A 90 3.02 -7.19 6.70
C GLN A 90 2.41 -8.07 5.61
N ALA A 91 1.27 -7.64 5.05
CA ALA A 91 0.63 -8.38 3.96
C ALA A 91 1.54 -8.45 2.74
N ALA A 92 2.19 -7.34 2.40
CA ALA A 92 3.13 -7.28 1.28
C ALA A 92 4.30 -8.23 1.48
N ARG A 93 4.85 -8.29 2.68
CA ARG A 93 5.92 -9.24 3.01
C ARG A 93 5.46 -10.68 2.87
N GLY A 94 4.20 -10.95 3.18
CA GLY A 94 3.63 -12.29 3.05
C GLY A 94 3.48 -12.74 1.60
N VAL A 95 3.12 -11.82 0.70
CA VAL A 95 2.94 -12.17 -0.72
C VAL A 95 4.23 -12.12 -1.51
N CYS A 96 5.25 -11.41 -1.04
CA CYS A 96 6.57 -11.30 -1.69
C CYS A 96 7.68 -11.52 -0.66
N PRO A 97 7.78 -12.72 -0.06
CA PRO A 97 8.72 -12.93 1.05
C PRO A 97 10.19 -12.86 0.63
N ASP A 98 10.46 -12.92 -0.65
CA ASP A 98 11.81 -12.90 -1.21
C ASP A 98 12.31 -11.49 -1.54
N LEU A 99 11.47 -10.45 -1.40
CA LEU A 99 11.85 -9.09 -1.80
C LEU A 99 12.06 -8.19 -0.59
N PRO A 100 13.10 -7.33 -0.61
CA PRO A 100 13.20 -6.24 0.36
C PRO A 100 12.01 -5.30 0.19
N VAL A 101 11.45 -4.83 1.32
CA VAL A 101 10.23 -4.02 1.33
C VAL A 101 10.54 -2.61 1.77
N PHE A 102 10.01 -1.66 1.01
CA PHE A 102 10.02 -0.24 1.34
C PHE A 102 8.58 0.24 1.39
N ALA A 103 8.31 1.26 2.17
CA ALA A 103 6.97 1.82 2.29
C ALA A 103 7.00 3.31 2.07
N GLY A 104 5.97 3.82 1.42
CA GLY A 104 5.82 5.23 1.14
C GLY A 104 4.45 5.53 0.60
N GLY A 105 4.28 6.71 0.03
CA GLY A 105 3.00 7.06 -0.54
C GLY A 105 2.96 8.47 -1.05
N HIS A 106 1.82 8.80 -1.66
CA HIS A 106 1.57 10.12 -2.20
C HIS A 106 0.99 11.03 -1.13
N SER A 107 1.63 12.17 -0.89
CA SER A 107 1.13 13.24 0.00
C SER A 107 0.77 12.71 1.40
N PHE A 108 -0.51 12.57 1.70
CA PHE A 108 -1.02 12.09 2.98
C PHE A 108 -0.36 10.77 3.40
N SER A 109 -0.33 9.78 2.51
CA SER A 109 0.23 8.47 2.84
C SER A 109 1.74 8.51 3.06
N GLY A 110 2.45 9.38 2.35
CA GLY A 110 3.88 9.57 2.60
C GLY A 110 4.13 10.08 4.01
N ARG A 111 3.37 11.12 4.42
CA ARG A 111 3.46 11.68 5.75
C ARG A 111 3.05 10.66 6.82
N MET A 112 1.96 9.94 6.59
CA MET A 112 1.46 8.98 7.58
C MET A 112 2.35 7.75 7.70
N THR A 113 3.01 7.33 6.61
CA THR A 113 4.00 6.26 6.66
C THR A 113 5.20 6.68 7.49
N SER A 114 5.67 7.91 7.33
CA SER A 114 6.74 8.47 8.14
C SER A 114 6.34 8.52 9.61
N THR A 115 5.10 8.94 9.90
CA THR A 115 4.57 8.97 11.26
C THR A 115 4.55 7.56 11.86
N ALA A 116 4.07 6.57 11.12
CA ALA A 116 4.03 5.19 11.59
C ALA A 116 5.44 4.68 11.91
N GLN A 117 6.41 4.96 11.04
CA GLN A 117 7.80 4.55 11.24
C GLN A 117 8.38 5.19 12.50
N SER A 118 8.07 6.47 12.76
CA SER A 118 8.60 7.16 13.93
C SER A 118 7.99 6.66 15.25
N GLU A 119 6.74 6.20 15.21
CA GLU A 119 6.08 5.63 16.40
C GLU A 119 6.66 4.27 16.76
N SER A 120 6.92 3.45 15.75
CA SER A 120 7.53 2.13 15.90
C SER A 120 8.02 1.68 14.53
N PRO A 121 9.27 1.26 14.37
CA PRO A 121 9.80 0.85 13.06
C PRO A 121 8.93 -0.22 12.43
N ILE A 122 8.72 -0.03 11.14
CA ILE A 122 7.91 -0.95 10.35
C ILE A 122 8.75 -2.12 9.86
#